data_2dd1d6d6ca0fc48691b14dd34fbb34bb
#
_entry.id   2dd1d6d6ca0fc48691b14dd34fbb34bb
#
_cell.length_a   1.000
_cell.length_b   1.000
_cell.length_c   1.000
_cell.angle_alpha   90.00
_cell.angle_beta   90.00
_cell.angle_gamma   90.00
#
_symmetry.space_group_name_H-M   'P 1'
#
loop_
_entity.id
_entity.type
_entity.pdbx_description
1 polymer ?
#
loop_
_entity_poly.entity_id
_entity_poly.type
_entity_poly.pdbx_seq_one_letter_code
_entity_poly.pdbx_strand_id
1 'polypeptide(L)'
;MSHFLQYGLKLKPRREARFGAPEIGTFLHYVVEHSIPDLCKDETVKLDALAAKYVNEYLEHHMPKGQTEARHKALFRQAGRLACRVVKNVWEEIQAGDFRPVCFELDFSHKGHLPPLELREGAVTLTVGGKVDRVDGYVRGDTLYLKVVDYKTGTKQFHLSDLLYGLNLQMFL
;
A
#
# COMPACT_ATOMS: atom_id res chain seq x y z
N MET A 1 -18.54 -4.24 -30.35
CA MET A 1 -19.61 -3.63 -29.50
C MET A 1 -19.09 -3.16 -28.14
N SER A 2 -18.28 -3.92 -27.41
CA SER A 2 -17.70 -3.53 -26.09
C SER A 2 -16.94 -2.19 -26.14
N HIS A 3 -16.05 -2.00 -27.10
CA HIS A 3 -15.25 -0.78 -27.27
C HIS A 3 -16.13 0.48 -27.47
N PHE A 4 -17.18 0.37 -28.28
CA PHE A 4 -18.11 1.49 -28.49
C PHE A 4 -18.89 1.84 -27.21
N LEU A 5 -19.32 0.84 -26.43
CA LEU A 5 -20.00 1.05 -25.16
C LEU A 5 -19.09 1.77 -24.15
N GLN A 6 -17.83 1.36 -24.09
CA GLN A 6 -16.85 1.88 -23.12
C GLN A 6 -16.31 3.27 -23.51
N TYR A 7 -15.94 3.47 -24.77
CA TYR A 7 -15.26 4.70 -25.24
C TYR A 7 -16.22 5.67 -25.95
N GLY A 8 -17.20 5.17 -26.69
CA GLY A 8 -18.20 5.99 -27.37
C GLY A 8 -19.27 6.50 -26.44
N LEU A 9 -19.92 5.61 -25.72
CA LEU A 9 -20.99 5.96 -24.78
C LEU A 9 -20.50 6.23 -23.36
N LYS A 10 -19.20 6.04 -23.08
CA LYS A 10 -18.58 6.22 -21.75
C LYS A 10 -19.30 5.43 -20.63
N LEU A 11 -19.93 4.31 -20.99
CA LEU A 11 -20.59 3.45 -20.03
C LEU A 11 -19.51 2.75 -19.18
N LYS A 12 -19.64 2.87 -17.87
CA LYS A 12 -18.83 2.13 -16.93
C LYS A 12 -19.60 0.89 -16.49
N PRO A 13 -18.93 -0.30 -16.40
CA PRO A 13 -19.55 -1.46 -15.78
C PRO A 13 -20.11 -1.09 -14.41
N ARG A 14 -21.31 -1.58 -14.09
CA ARG A 14 -21.87 -1.39 -12.75
C ARG A 14 -20.88 -1.96 -11.73
N ARG A 15 -20.34 -1.12 -10.86
CA ARG A 15 -19.52 -1.59 -9.75
C ARG A 15 -20.42 -2.42 -8.85
N GLU A 16 -20.32 -3.73 -8.95
CA GLU A 16 -20.82 -4.60 -7.91
C GLU A 16 -19.91 -4.36 -6.69
N ALA A 17 -20.50 -4.11 -5.53
CA ALA A 17 -19.78 -4.02 -4.28
C ALA A 17 -19.26 -5.43 -3.93
N ARG A 18 -18.14 -5.82 -4.55
CA ARG A 18 -17.40 -7.05 -4.26
C ARG A 18 -16.15 -6.63 -3.52
N PHE A 19 -15.89 -7.28 -2.40
CA PHE A 19 -14.61 -7.18 -1.72
C PHE A 19 -13.61 -8.05 -2.52
N GLY A 20 -13.04 -7.46 -3.55
CA GLY A 20 -12.10 -8.11 -4.47
C GLY A 20 -10.63 -7.86 -4.09
N ALA A 21 -9.70 -8.29 -4.95
CA ALA A 21 -8.27 -8.14 -4.70
C ALA A 21 -7.82 -6.67 -4.51
N PRO A 22 -8.32 -5.67 -5.27
CA PRO A 22 -7.96 -4.27 -5.04
C PRO A 22 -8.40 -3.75 -3.67
N GLU A 23 -9.61 -4.11 -3.24
CA GLU A 23 -10.15 -3.69 -1.94
C GLU A 23 -9.40 -4.35 -0.78
N ILE A 24 -8.97 -5.61 -0.94
CA ILE A 24 -8.11 -6.30 0.03
C ILE A 24 -6.76 -5.58 0.12
N GLY A 25 -6.18 -5.16 -1.01
CA GLY A 25 -4.95 -4.38 -1.04
C GLY A 25 -5.07 -3.11 -0.21
N THR A 26 -6.05 -2.26 -0.53
CA THR A 26 -6.31 -1.00 0.19
C THR A 26 -6.56 -1.23 1.69
N PHE A 27 -7.30 -2.28 2.03
CA PHE A 27 -7.53 -2.66 3.42
C PHE A 27 -6.24 -3.03 4.16
N LEU A 28 -5.38 -3.85 3.54
CA LEU A 28 -4.11 -4.26 4.16
C LEU A 28 -3.15 -3.09 4.34
N HIS A 29 -3.03 -2.20 3.32
CA HIS A 29 -2.26 -0.97 3.41
C HIS A 29 -2.73 -0.12 4.59
N TYR A 30 -4.05 0.12 4.70
CA TYR A 30 -4.62 0.88 5.81
C TYR A 30 -4.24 0.31 7.18
N VAL A 31 -4.40 -1.01 7.37
CA VAL A 31 -4.10 -1.64 8.67
C VAL A 31 -2.61 -1.56 9.00
N VAL A 32 -1.72 -1.78 8.02
CA VAL A 32 -0.26 -1.69 8.23
C VAL A 32 0.16 -0.26 8.52
N GLU A 33 -0.30 0.71 7.71
CA GLU A 33 0.01 2.14 7.83
C GLU A 33 -0.32 2.70 9.21
N HIS A 34 -1.42 2.24 9.81
CA HIS A 34 -1.84 2.71 11.14
C HIS A 34 -1.23 1.90 12.28
N SER A 35 -1.05 0.58 12.10
CA SER A 35 -0.53 -0.29 13.18
C SER A 35 0.96 -0.09 13.43
N ILE A 36 1.78 -0.01 12.38
CA ILE A 36 3.24 0.04 12.53
C ILE A 36 3.72 1.31 13.22
N PRO A 37 3.25 2.53 12.86
CA PRO A 37 3.63 3.74 13.60
C PRO A 37 3.29 3.70 15.08
N ASP A 38 2.16 3.12 15.45
CA ASP A 38 1.76 3.02 16.85
C ASP A 38 2.60 1.99 17.62
N LEU A 39 2.98 0.87 16.98
CA LEU A 39 3.95 -0.09 17.53
C LEU A 39 5.34 0.54 17.70
N CYS A 40 5.78 1.41 16.78
CA CYS A 40 7.04 2.13 16.91
C CYS A 40 7.04 3.15 18.07
N LYS A 41 5.87 3.71 18.42
CA LYS A 41 5.73 4.65 19.55
C LYS A 41 5.68 3.93 20.90
N ASP A 42 5.03 2.77 20.95
CA ASP A 42 4.84 2.00 22.19
C ASP A 42 4.89 0.49 21.90
N GLU A 43 6.07 -0.09 22.10
CA GLU A 43 6.31 -1.53 21.90
C GLU A 43 5.61 -2.42 22.93
N THR A 44 5.04 -1.86 23.98
CA THR A 44 4.32 -2.63 25.01
C THR A 44 2.90 -3.00 24.57
N VAL A 45 2.39 -2.37 23.53
CA VAL A 45 1.06 -2.63 23.00
C VAL A 45 0.99 -4.02 22.36
N LYS A 46 -0.03 -4.77 22.69
CA LYS A 46 -0.24 -6.09 22.09
C LYS A 46 -0.59 -5.94 20.60
N LEU A 47 0.30 -6.41 19.75
CA LEU A 47 0.20 -6.35 18.30
C LEU A 47 -1.16 -6.83 17.77
N ASP A 48 -1.63 -7.99 18.25
CA ASP A 48 -2.90 -8.57 17.80
C ASP A 48 -4.10 -7.68 18.16
N ALA A 49 -4.08 -7.04 19.33
CA ALA A 49 -5.14 -6.13 19.75
C ALA A 49 -5.13 -4.83 18.93
N LEU A 50 -3.95 -4.31 18.63
CA LEU A 50 -3.78 -3.10 17.82
C LEU A 50 -4.20 -3.35 16.36
N ALA A 51 -3.74 -4.44 15.75
CA ALA A 51 -4.14 -4.81 14.40
C ALA A 51 -5.66 -5.04 14.31
N ALA A 52 -6.26 -5.72 15.30
CA ALA A 52 -7.70 -5.92 15.36
C ALA A 52 -8.48 -4.60 15.51
N LYS A 53 -7.94 -3.63 16.26
CA LYS A 53 -8.53 -2.27 16.35
C LYS A 53 -8.67 -1.63 14.97
N TYR A 54 -7.57 -1.58 14.20
CA TYR A 54 -7.58 -0.93 12.88
C TYR A 54 -8.36 -1.72 11.83
N VAL A 55 -8.40 -3.05 11.94
CA VAL A 55 -9.31 -3.89 11.14
C VAL A 55 -10.78 -3.49 11.39
N ASN A 56 -11.20 -3.39 12.65
CA ASN A 56 -12.57 -3.01 12.99
C ASN A 56 -12.89 -1.59 12.55
N GLU A 57 -11.99 -0.64 12.78
CA GLU A 57 -12.14 0.75 12.37
C GLU A 57 -12.31 0.89 10.86
N TYR A 58 -11.50 0.20 10.05
CA TYR A 58 -11.66 0.16 8.61
C TYR A 58 -13.04 -0.38 8.21
N LEU A 59 -13.46 -1.48 8.82
CA LEU A 59 -14.73 -2.12 8.52
C LEU A 59 -15.93 -1.22 8.86
N GLU A 60 -15.90 -0.51 9.98
CA GLU A 60 -16.94 0.42 10.39
C GLU A 60 -17.11 1.59 9.40
N HIS A 61 -16.01 2.11 8.84
CA HIS A 61 -16.03 3.25 7.94
C HIS A 61 -16.32 2.89 6.48
N HIS A 62 -15.91 1.70 6.03
CA HIS A 62 -15.94 1.32 4.62
C HIS A 62 -16.97 0.25 4.29
N MET A 63 -17.62 -0.35 5.30
CA MET A 63 -18.69 -1.31 5.02
C MET A 63 -20.00 -0.60 4.64
N PRO A 64 -20.66 -1.02 3.56
CA PRO A 64 -22.00 -0.55 3.25
C PRO A 64 -22.97 -0.94 4.38
N LYS A 65 -23.66 0.04 4.94
CA LYS A 65 -24.69 -0.20 5.94
C LYS A 65 -25.81 -1.08 5.32
N GLY A 66 -26.04 -2.25 5.92
CA GLY A 66 -27.10 -3.18 5.47
C GLY A 66 -26.64 -4.49 4.84
N GLN A 67 -25.35 -4.70 4.61
CA GLN A 67 -24.84 -6.00 4.13
C GLN A 67 -24.52 -6.93 5.30
N THR A 68 -25.54 -7.62 5.80
CA THR A 68 -25.44 -8.57 6.92
C THR A 68 -25.29 -10.03 6.47
N GLU A 69 -24.97 -10.29 5.21
CA GLU A 69 -24.84 -11.67 4.72
C GLU A 69 -23.67 -12.39 5.41
N ALA A 70 -23.93 -13.62 5.83
CA ALA A 70 -22.97 -14.50 6.50
C ALA A 70 -21.65 -14.65 5.70
N ARG A 71 -21.76 -14.61 4.37
CA ARG A 71 -20.61 -14.66 3.44
C ARG A 71 -19.69 -13.46 3.59
N HIS A 72 -20.22 -12.25 3.69
CA HIS A 72 -19.41 -11.04 3.92
C HIS A 72 -18.70 -11.08 5.27
N LYS A 73 -19.40 -11.50 6.32
CA LYS A 73 -18.79 -11.67 7.65
C LYS A 73 -17.65 -12.70 7.64
N ALA A 74 -17.76 -13.77 6.86
CA ALA A 74 -16.69 -14.76 6.72
C ALA A 74 -15.47 -14.20 5.99
N LEU A 75 -15.68 -13.48 4.89
CA LEU A 75 -14.62 -12.81 4.12
C LEU A 75 -13.88 -11.78 4.97
N PHE A 76 -14.59 -10.96 5.73
CA PHE A 76 -13.95 -9.96 6.60
C PHE A 76 -13.17 -10.60 7.75
N ARG A 77 -13.67 -11.68 8.34
CA ARG A 77 -12.88 -12.44 9.32
C ARG A 77 -11.60 -13.01 8.73
N GLN A 78 -11.66 -13.49 7.48
CA GLN A 78 -10.48 -13.99 6.79
C GLN A 78 -9.50 -12.85 6.46
N ALA A 79 -9.99 -11.72 5.94
CA ALA A 79 -9.19 -10.54 5.66
C ALA A 79 -8.55 -9.97 6.95
N GLY A 80 -9.29 -9.93 8.06
CA GLY A 80 -8.77 -9.51 9.36
C GLY A 80 -7.63 -10.40 9.86
N ARG A 81 -7.78 -11.73 9.77
CA ARG A 81 -6.69 -12.65 10.12
C ARG A 81 -5.46 -12.48 9.23
N LEU A 82 -5.68 -12.20 7.93
CA LEU A 82 -4.59 -11.89 7.00
C LEU A 82 -3.89 -10.61 7.40
N ALA A 83 -4.63 -9.53 7.69
CA ALA A 83 -4.08 -8.26 8.12
C ALA A 83 -3.24 -8.39 9.41
N CYS A 84 -3.73 -9.06 10.43
CA CYS A 84 -2.95 -9.31 11.65
C CYS A 84 -1.64 -10.06 11.36
N ARG A 85 -1.67 -11.05 10.47
CA ARG A 85 -0.46 -11.78 10.06
C ARG A 85 0.52 -10.90 9.31
N VAL A 86 0.02 -10.05 8.40
CA VAL A 86 0.86 -9.11 7.65
C VAL A 86 1.52 -8.10 8.59
N VAL A 87 0.76 -7.48 9.51
CA VAL A 87 1.30 -6.56 10.52
C VAL A 87 2.39 -7.25 11.35
N LYS A 88 2.15 -8.50 11.77
CA LYS A 88 3.12 -9.28 12.53
C LYS A 88 4.41 -9.49 11.74
N ASN A 89 4.32 -9.94 10.50
CA ASN A 89 5.50 -10.17 9.65
C ASN A 89 6.30 -8.87 9.42
N VAL A 90 5.60 -7.75 9.14
CA VAL A 90 6.24 -6.44 8.96
C VAL A 90 6.93 -5.99 10.25
N TRP A 91 6.28 -6.19 11.40
CA TRP A 91 6.87 -5.84 12.69
C TRP A 91 8.10 -6.68 13.01
N GLU A 92 8.04 -7.99 12.81
CA GLU A 92 9.17 -8.90 12.98
C GLU A 92 10.35 -8.54 12.06
N GLU A 93 10.08 -8.14 10.79
CA GLU A 93 11.10 -7.65 9.86
C GLU A 93 11.79 -6.38 10.39
N ILE A 94 11.01 -5.41 10.90
CA ILE A 94 11.53 -4.17 11.45
C ILE A 94 12.40 -4.43 12.69
N GLN A 95 11.95 -5.34 13.56
CA GLN A 95 12.69 -5.70 14.77
C GLN A 95 14.00 -6.47 14.48
N ALA A 96 14.01 -7.29 13.44
CA ALA A 96 15.16 -8.10 13.07
C ALA A 96 16.27 -7.30 12.35
N GLY A 97 15.94 -6.13 11.77
CA GLY A 97 16.86 -5.30 11.00
C GLY A 97 17.34 -4.06 11.74
N ASP A 98 18.28 -3.34 11.12
CA ASP A 98 18.80 -2.04 11.60
C ASP A 98 17.98 -0.86 11.07
N PHE A 99 17.22 -1.07 10.00
CA PHE A 99 16.37 -0.05 9.40
C PHE A 99 15.14 0.22 10.27
N ARG A 100 14.82 1.50 10.43
CA ARG A 100 13.64 1.95 11.17
C ARG A 100 12.71 2.77 10.27
N PRO A 101 11.39 2.59 10.36
CA PRO A 101 10.45 3.40 9.61
C PRO A 101 10.60 4.88 9.94
N VAL A 102 10.77 5.71 8.91
CA VAL A 102 10.88 7.17 9.03
C VAL A 102 9.69 7.88 8.42
N CYS A 103 9.04 7.27 7.42
CA CYS A 103 7.89 7.85 6.76
C CYS A 103 6.94 6.77 6.24
N PHE A 104 5.63 7.05 6.29
CA PHE A 104 4.56 6.25 5.71
C PHE A 104 3.79 7.10 4.73
N GLU A 105 3.27 6.48 3.65
CA GLU A 105 2.42 7.12 2.66
C GLU A 105 3.03 8.42 2.12
N LEU A 106 4.35 8.39 1.84
CA LEU A 106 5.10 9.55 1.35
C LEU A 106 4.63 9.94 -0.06
N ASP A 107 3.95 11.06 -0.16
CA ASP A 107 3.46 11.62 -1.41
C ASP A 107 4.52 12.57 -2.01
N PHE A 108 5.05 12.22 -3.20
CA PHE A 108 5.97 13.01 -3.99
C PHE A 108 5.30 13.47 -5.30
N SER A 109 4.22 14.19 -5.17
CA SER A 109 3.48 14.80 -6.27
C SER A 109 3.45 16.32 -6.16
N HIS A 110 2.90 17.00 -7.17
CA HIS A 110 2.78 18.48 -7.15
C HIS A 110 2.01 19.04 -5.94
N LYS A 111 1.20 18.20 -5.28
CA LYS A 111 0.43 18.56 -4.09
C LYS A 111 0.87 17.78 -2.85
N GLY A 112 1.91 16.97 -2.97
CA GLY A 112 2.42 16.10 -1.92
C GLY A 112 3.39 16.81 -0.96
N HIS A 113 3.95 16.04 -0.05
CA HIS A 113 4.95 16.49 0.92
C HIS A 113 6.31 16.79 0.29
N LEU A 114 6.62 16.08 -0.81
CA LEU A 114 7.82 16.30 -1.60
C LEU A 114 7.43 16.68 -3.03
N PRO A 115 8.27 17.47 -3.73
CA PRO A 115 8.06 17.73 -5.14
C PRO A 115 8.20 16.45 -5.95
N PRO A 116 7.54 16.37 -7.12
CA PRO A 116 7.73 15.24 -8.03
C PRO A 116 9.16 15.20 -8.56
N LEU A 117 9.62 14.01 -8.93
CA LEU A 117 10.91 13.80 -9.55
C LEU A 117 10.88 14.35 -10.99
N GLU A 118 11.81 15.22 -11.33
CA GLU A 118 12.00 15.73 -12.70
C GLU A 118 13.25 15.10 -13.33
N LEU A 119 13.04 14.39 -14.43
CA LEU A 119 14.10 13.85 -15.26
C LEU A 119 14.19 14.70 -16.54
N ARG A 120 15.36 15.25 -16.82
CA ARG A 120 15.58 16.13 -17.97
C ARG A 120 16.60 15.52 -18.93
N GLU A 121 16.22 15.39 -20.19
CA GLU A 121 17.10 14.95 -21.26
C GLU A 121 16.90 15.82 -22.50
N GLY A 122 17.88 16.63 -22.84
CA GLY A 122 17.77 17.60 -23.90
C GLY A 122 16.61 18.59 -23.69
N ALA A 123 15.68 18.66 -24.64
CA ALA A 123 14.48 19.51 -24.58
C ALA A 123 13.29 18.82 -23.87
N VAL A 124 13.44 17.56 -23.45
CA VAL A 124 12.36 16.79 -22.84
C VAL A 124 12.50 16.80 -21.32
N THR A 125 11.40 17.12 -20.63
CA THR A 125 11.30 17.00 -19.18
C THR A 125 10.21 15.98 -18.88
N LEU A 126 10.56 14.92 -18.15
CA LEU A 126 9.63 13.93 -17.60
C LEU A 126 9.43 14.21 -16.13
N THR A 127 8.18 14.42 -15.74
CA THR A 127 7.81 14.60 -14.34
C THR A 127 7.16 13.32 -13.83
N VAL A 128 7.74 12.74 -12.79
CA VAL A 128 7.25 11.51 -12.15
C VAL A 128 6.77 11.85 -10.75
N GLY A 129 5.49 11.60 -10.49
CA GLY A 129 4.89 11.75 -9.17
C GLY A 129 4.25 10.45 -8.72
N GLY A 130 4.16 10.25 -7.42
CA GLY A 130 3.58 9.04 -6.87
C GLY A 130 3.52 9.05 -5.35
N LYS A 131 3.23 7.89 -4.79
CA LYS A 131 3.13 7.68 -3.36
C LYS A 131 3.90 6.41 -2.99
N VAL A 132 4.70 6.49 -1.94
CA VAL A 132 5.49 5.39 -1.39
C VAL A 132 4.85 4.93 -0.10
N ASP A 133 4.60 3.64 0.04
CA ASP A 133 3.91 3.10 1.21
C ASP A 133 4.71 3.29 2.50
N ARG A 134 6.02 2.99 2.48
CA ARG A 134 6.92 3.16 3.64
C ARG A 134 8.34 3.46 3.18
N VAL A 135 9.00 4.33 3.92
CA VAL A 135 10.45 4.57 3.80
C VAL A 135 11.09 4.25 5.15
N ASP A 136 12.09 3.39 5.14
CA ASP A 136 12.90 3.08 6.31
C ASP A 136 14.28 3.72 6.17
N GLY A 137 14.84 4.19 7.28
CA GLY A 137 16.17 4.80 7.35
C GLY A 137 17.11 4.04 8.27
N TYR A 138 18.40 4.02 7.91
CA TYR A 138 19.48 3.53 8.73
C TYR A 138 20.67 4.46 8.62
N VAL A 139 21.20 4.93 9.74
CA VAL A 139 22.37 5.83 9.79
C VAL A 139 23.59 5.06 10.22
N ARG A 140 24.67 5.15 9.42
CA ARG A 140 25.97 4.60 9.76
C ARG A 140 27.07 5.63 9.50
N GLY A 141 27.66 6.14 10.58
CA GLY A 141 28.57 7.30 10.51
C GLY A 141 27.85 8.51 9.93
N ASP A 142 28.38 9.10 8.88
CA ASP A 142 27.81 10.27 8.20
C ASP A 142 26.92 9.88 6.99
N THR A 143 26.59 8.60 6.85
CA THR A 143 25.81 8.09 5.71
C THR A 143 24.42 7.65 6.15
N LEU A 144 23.40 8.19 5.47
CA LEU A 144 22.01 7.75 5.59
C LEU A 144 21.70 6.75 4.47
N TYR A 145 21.28 5.56 4.85
CA TYR A 145 20.73 4.55 3.94
C TYR A 145 19.22 4.59 4.01
N LEU A 146 18.59 4.60 2.84
CA LEU A 146 17.13 4.58 2.71
C LEU A 146 16.69 3.28 2.05
N LYS A 147 15.60 2.70 2.57
CA LYS A 147 14.92 1.54 2.01
C LYS A 147 13.49 1.93 1.70
N VAL A 148 13.13 1.87 0.42
CA VAL A 148 11.75 2.10 -0.05
C VAL A 148 11.01 0.78 -0.04
N VAL A 149 9.83 0.76 0.57
CA VAL A 149 8.98 -0.43 0.71
C VAL A 149 7.63 -0.15 0.08
N ASP A 150 7.19 -1.06 -0.78
CA ASP A 150 5.88 -1.04 -1.43
C ASP A 150 5.19 -2.39 -1.17
N TYR A 151 4.01 -2.36 -0.56
CA TYR A 151 3.27 -3.56 -0.18
C TYR A 151 2.42 -4.07 -1.34
N LYS A 152 2.67 -5.31 -1.77
CA LYS A 152 1.92 -5.95 -2.86
C LYS A 152 1.19 -7.19 -2.37
N THR A 153 -0.10 -7.27 -2.66
CA THR A 153 -0.97 -8.40 -2.28
C THR A 153 -0.97 -9.54 -3.29
N GLY A 154 -0.31 -9.36 -4.44
CA GLY A 154 -0.26 -10.33 -5.53
C GLY A 154 1.14 -10.89 -5.75
N THR A 155 1.22 -12.05 -6.40
CA THR A 155 2.48 -12.59 -6.91
C THR A 155 2.84 -11.86 -8.21
N LYS A 156 3.86 -11.03 -8.19
CA LYS A 156 4.38 -10.36 -9.38
C LYS A 156 5.68 -11.04 -9.79
N GLN A 157 5.74 -11.53 -11.02
CA GLN A 157 6.99 -12.00 -11.61
C GLN A 157 7.72 -10.78 -12.18
N PHE A 158 8.99 -10.67 -11.87
CA PHE A 158 9.84 -9.62 -12.39
C PHE A 158 10.65 -10.18 -13.57
N HIS A 159 10.48 -9.60 -14.76
CA HIS A 159 11.25 -9.93 -15.94
C HIS A 159 12.12 -8.74 -16.32
N LEU A 160 13.44 -8.93 -16.41
CA LEU A 160 14.37 -7.88 -16.82
C LEU A 160 14.04 -7.31 -18.20
N SER A 161 13.47 -8.11 -19.10
CA SER A 161 12.99 -7.66 -20.41
C SER A 161 11.91 -6.58 -20.32
N ASP A 162 11.09 -6.58 -19.27
CA ASP A 162 10.01 -5.60 -19.09
C ASP A 162 10.57 -4.19 -18.94
N LEU A 163 11.77 -4.04 -18.35
CA LEU A 163 12.43 -2.75 -18.17
C LEU A 163 12.79 -2.10 -19.50
N LEU A 164 13.21 -2.88 -20.50
CA LEU A 164 13.54 -2.37 -21.84
C LEU A 164 12.33 -1.75 -22.53
N TYR A 165 11.13 -2.16 -22.15
CA TYR A 165 9.87 -1.64 -22.67
C TYR A 165 9.19 -0.62 -21.73
N GLY A 166 9.89 -0.15 -20.69
CA GLY A 166 9.34 0.79 -19.72
C GLY A 166 8.26 0.22 -18.80
N LEU A 167 8.19 -1.12 -18.69
CA LEU A 167 7.27 -1.80 -17.80
C LEU A 167 7.93 -2.05 -16.43
N ASN A 168 7.13 -2.08 -15.36
CA ASN A 168 7.60 -2.37 -14.00
C ASN A 168 8.72 -1.42 -13.49
N LEU A 169 8.75 -0.16 -13.96
CA LEU A 169 9.76 0.85 -13.57
C LEU A 169 9.67 1.26 -12.10
N GLN A 170 8.58 0.98 -11.41
CA GLN A 170 8.32 1.39 -10.02
C GLN A 170 9.45 1.01 -9.04
N MET A 171 10.24 -0.04 -9.32
CA MET A 171 11.37 -0.45 -8.49
C MET A 171 12.67 0.33 -8.78
N PHE A 172 12.69 1.17 -9.81
CA PHE A 172 13.88 1.89 -10.29
C PHE A 172 13.71 3.42 -10.24
N LEU A 173 12.52 3.88 -9.92
CA LEU A 173 12.20 5.28 -9.69
C LEU A 173 12.30 5.62 -8.21
#